data_de714724720ded92bb8c8e283cd7b09a
#
_entry.id   de714724720ded92bb8c8e283cd7b09a
#
_cell.length_a   1.000
_cell.length_b   1.000
_cell.length_c   1.000
_cell.angle_alpha   90.00
_cell.angle_beta   90.00
_cell.angle_gamma   90.00
#
_symmetry.space_group_name_H-M   'P 1'
#
loop_
_entity.id
_entity.type
_entity.pdbx_description
1 polymer ?
#
loop_
_entity_poly.entity_id
_entity_poly.type
_entity_poly.pdbx_seq_one_letter_code
_entity_poly.pdbx_strand_id
1 'polypeptide(L)'
;MSCVVDTNILVRLVLPHDPLSPVALAAVDELQRRGETLVVAPQNLMEFWAVATRPPTANGLGFTNDKVLEEIRRMEGLFRVIEQPAETFRRWRQIVETHAVRGRQAFDAHLAAVTTESGLGRIITFNVDDFRRYTAAHK
;
A
#
# COMPACT_ATOMS: atom_id res chain seq x y z
N MET A 1 -0.16 -14.07 -11.33
CA MET A 1 0.55 -12.79 -11.18
C MET A 1 0.33 -12.21 -9.80
N SER A 2 1.17 -11.28 -9.39
CA SER A 2 1.06 -10.66 -8.08
C SER A 2 1.15 -9.15 -8.21
N CYS A 3 0.49 -8.42 -7.31
CA CYS A 3 0.60 -6.98 -7.25
C CYS A 3 0.59 -6.50 -5.81
N VAL A 4 1.26 -5.37 -5.58
CA VAL A 4 1.35 -4.74 -4.26
C VAL A 4 0.15 -3.83 -4.08
N VAL A 5 -0.44 -3.89 -2.89
CA VAL A 5 -1.59 -3.04 -2.53
C VAL A 5 -1.07 -1.86 -1.73
N ASP A 6 -1.31 -0.65 -2.23
CA ASP A 6 -0.90 0.57 -1.53
C ASP A 6 -1.77 0.82 -0.31
N THR A 7 -1.21 1.54 0.65
CA THR A 7 -1.87 1.84 1.92
C THR A 7 -3.23 2.53 1.73
N ASN A 8 -3.37 3.41 0.74
CA ASN A 8 -4.65 4.10 0.51
C ASN A 8 -5.79 3.13 0.15
N ILE A 9 -5.48 2.01 -0.48
CA ILE A 9 -6.47 0.96 -0.72
C ILE A 9 -6.89 0.33 0.61
N LEU A 10 -5.92 -0.01 1.46
CA LEU A 10 -6.19 -0.63 2.77
C LEU A 10 -7.09 0.26 3.62
N VAL A 11 -6.81 1.56 3.64
CA VAL A 11 -7.62 2.52 4.40
C VAL A 11 -9.06 2.53 3.92
N ARG A 12 -9.29 2.51 2.60
CA ARG A 12 -10.64 2.51 2.04
C ARG A 12 -11.41 1.22 2.33
N LEU A 13 -10.70 0.10 2.46
CA LEU A 13 -11.36 -1.18 2.77
C LEU A 13 -12.03 -1.18 4.16
N VAL A 14 -11.55 -0.36 5.10
CA VAL A 14 -12.08 -0.31 6.46
C VAL A 14 -13.01 0.88 6.72
N LEU A 15 -13.32 1.66 5.70
CA LEU A 15 -14.18 2.84 5.78
C LEU A 15 -15.44 2.64 4.95
N PRO A 16 -16.47 1.94 5.47
CA PRO A 16 -17.64 1.54 4.66
C PRO A 16 -18.44 2.71 4.08
N HIS A 17 -18.33 3.90 4.69
CA HIS A 17 -19.06 5.09 4.23
C HIS A 17 -18.23 5.99 3.30
N ASP A 18 -16.97 5.65 3.06
CA ASP A 18 -16.13 6.42 2.14
C ASP A 18 -16.55 6.09 0.70
N PRO A 19 -16.70 7.12 -0.18
CA PRO A 19 -17.12 6.89 -1.57
C PRO A 19 -16.17 5.98 -2.36
N LEU A 20 -14.90 5.90 -1.98
CA LEU A 20 -13.92 5.04 -2.64
C LEU A 20 -13.91 3.61 -2.08
N SER A 21 -14.61 3.35 -0.98
CA SER A 21 -14.66 2.00 -0.40
C SER A 21 -15.21 0.95 -1.38
N PRO A 22 -16.35 1.18 -2.05
CA PRO A 22 -16.84 0.21 -3.04
C PRO A 22 -15.87 -0.02 -4.19
N VAL A 23 -15.15 1.02 -4.61
CA VAL A 23 -14.15 0.92 -5.68
C VAL A 23 -12.99 0.04 -5.23
N ALA A 24 -12.47 0.26 -4.02
CA ALA A 24 -11.38 -0.54 -3.46
C ALA A 24 -11.79 -2.02 -3.31
N LEU A 25 -12.97 -2.26 -2.75
CA LEU A 25 -13.50 -3.61 -2.55
C LEU A 25 -13.68 -4.34 -3.89
N ALA A 26 -14.25 -3.65 -4.88
CA ALA A 26 -14.45 -4.23 -6.20
C ALA A 26 -13.13 -4.58 -6.89
N ALA A 27 -12.12 -3.70 -6.77
CA ALA A 27 -10.81 -3.94 -7.36
C ALA A 27 -10.12 -5.15 -6.74
N VAL A 28 -10.13 -5.25 -5.41
CA VAL A 28 -9.55 -6.38 -4.68
C VAL A 28 -10.25 -7.69 -5.08
N ASP A 29 -11.58 -7.67 -5.06
CA ASP A 29 -12.39 -8.84 -5.37
C ASP A 29 -12.14 -9.33 -6.81
N GLU A 30 -12.11 -8.41 -7.77
CA GLU A 30 -11.87 -8.75 -9.17
C GLU A 30 -10.49 -9.37 -9.39
N LEU A 31 -9.46 -8.82 -8.77
CA LEU A 31 -8.12 -9.35 -8.90
C LEU A 31 -8.00 -10.74 -8.27
N GLN A 32 -8.64 -10.96 -7.14
CA GLN A 32 -8.67 -12.27 -6.52
C GLN A 32 -9.41 -13.29 -7.36
N ARG A 33 -10.52 -12.91 -8.00
CA ARG A 33 -11.24 -13.79 -8.92
C ARG A 33 -10.39 -14.19 -10.12
N ARG A 34 -9.52 -13.30 -10.57
CA ARG A 34 -8.58 -13.62 -11.67
C ARG A 34 -7.43 -14.50 -11.23
N GLY A 35 -7.38 -14.90 -9.98
CA GLY A 35 -6.31 -15.72 -9.43
C GLY A 35 -5.04 -14.96 -9.13
N GLU A 36 -5.08 -13.65 -9.10
CA GLU A 36 -3.91 -12.85 -8.75
C GLU A 36 -3.65 -12.87 -7.25
N THR A 37 -2.38 -12.93 -6.88
CA THR A 37 -1.96 -12.83 -5.48
C THR A 37 -1.76 -11.36 -5.13
N LEU A 38 -2.50 -10.89 -4.13
CA LEU A 38 -2.35 -9.54 -3.63
C LEU A 38 -1.40 -9.54 -2.45
N VAL A 39 -0.40 -8.68 -2.50
CA VAL A 39 0.63 -8.61 -1.46
C VAL A 39 0.69 -7.23 -0.85
N VAL A 40 1.08 -7.17 0.41
CA VAL A 40 1.37 -5.92 1.11
C VAL A 40 2.80 -5.97 1.64
N ALA A 41 3.48 -4.83 1.62
CA ALA A 41 4.74 -4.69 2.30
C ALA A 41 4.48 -4.36 3.77
N PRO A 42 5.39 -4.71 4.68
CA PRO A 42 5.24 -4.30 6.09
C PRO A 42 5.01 -2.80 6.25
N GLN A 43 5.65 -1.98 5.41
CA GLN A 43 5.42 -0.53 5.39
C GLN A 43 3.94 -0.19 5.23
N ASN A 44 3.21 -0.89 4.37
CA ASN A 44 1.78 -0.61 4.15
C ASN A 44 0.96 -0.82 5.43
N LEU A 45 1.28 -1.85 6.19
CA LEU A 45 0.60 -2.12 7.45
C LEU A 45 0.98 -1.10 8.53
N MET A 46 2.25 -0.68 8.55
CA MET A 46 2.70 0.35 9.47
C MET A 46 2.05 1.70 9.17
N GLU A 47 1.96 2.08 7.90
CA GLU A 47 1.28 3.30 7.49
C GLU A 47 -0.22 3.21 7.78
N PHE A 48 -0.83 2.05 7.55
CA PHE A 48 -2.23 1.83 7.91
C PHE A 48 -2.43 2.04 9.40
N TRP A 49 -1.57 1.47 10.25
CA TRP A 49 -1.64 1.67 11.70
C TRP A 49 -1.60 3.16 12.05
N ALA A 50 -0.64 3.89 11.47
CA ALA A 50 -0.47 5.31 11.76
C ALA A 50 -1.71 6.13 11.38
N VAL A 51 -2.30 5.87 10.21
CA VAL A 51 -3.51 6.57 9.76
C VAL A 51 -4.70 6.17 10.62
N ALA A 52 -4.88 4.89 10.90
CA ALA A 52 -6.05 4.37 11.60
C ALA A 52 -6.10 4.82 13.06
N THR A 53 -4.95 4.95 13.72
CA THR A 53 -4.89 5.35 15.14
C THR A 53 -4.84 6.85 15.36
N ARG A 54 -4.48 7.65 14.34
CA ARG A 54 -4.50 9.12 14.48
C ARG A 54 -5.94 9.60 14.72
N PRO A 55 -6.11 10.69 15.50
CA PRO A 55 -7.44 11.26 15.68
C PRO A 55 -7.97 11.88 14.38
N PRO A 56 -9.29 11.96 14.21
CA PRO A 56 -9.88 12.59 13.02
C PRO A 56 -9.41 14.03 12.80
N THR A 57 -9.10 14.75 13.88
CA THR A 57 -8.56 16.12 13.81
C THR A 57 -7.18 16.18 13.16
N ALA A 58 -6.48 15.05 13.06
CA ALA A 58 -5.17 14.93 12.43
C ALA A 58 -5.24 14.03 11.18
N ASN A 59 -6.38 14.02 10.50
CA ASN A 59 -6.64 13.22 9.30
C ASN A 59 -6.52 11.72 9.52
N GLY A 60 -6.84 11.28 10.74
CA GLY A 60 -6.84 9.85 11.08
C GLY A 60 -8.26 9.30 11.16
N LEU A 61 -8.36 7.99 11.41
CA LEU A 61 -9.64 7.31 11.53
C LEU A 61 -10.14 7.29 12.98
N GLY A 62 -9.28 7.57 13.95
CA GLY A 62 -9.64 7.57 15.35
C GLY A 62 -9.96 6.19 15.91
N PHE A 63 -9.49 5.12 15.30
CA PHE A 63 -9.72 3.77 15.77
C PHE A 63 -8.90 3.49 17.03
N THR A 64 -9.43 2.62 17.90
CA THR A 64 -8.65 2.11 19.03
C THR A 64 -7.56 1.16 18.52
N ASN A 65 -6.52 0.95 19.34
CA ASN A 65 -5.47 0.00 19.00
C ASN A 65 -6.03 -1.40 18.77
N ASP A 66 -6.99 -1.84 19.60
CA ASP A 66 -7.61 -3.15 19.44
C ASP A 66 -8.34 -3.29 18.12
N LYS A 67 -9.05 -2.23 17.70
CA LYS A 67 -9.74 -2.22 16.42
C LYS A 67 -8.77 -2.32 15.25
N VAL A 68 -7.66 -1.59 15.32
CA VAL A 68 -6.64 -1.62 14.27
C VAL A 68 -5.96 -2.99 14.19
N LEU A 69 -5.66 -3.60 15.34
CA LEU A 69 -5.09 -4.94 15.36
C LEU A 69 -6.04 -5.97 14.72
N GLU A 70 -7.33 -5.85 14.99
CA GLU A 70 -8.34 -6.71 14.38
C GLU A 70 -8.34 -6.56 12.85
N GLU A 71 -8.29 -5.32 12.36
CA GLU A 71 -8.25 -5.06 10.93
C GLU A 71 -6.96 -5.57 10.29
N ILE A 72 -5.82 -5.42 10.95
CA ILE A 72 -4.55 -5.95 10.45
C ILE A 72 -4.59 -7.47 10.35
N ARG A 73 -5.18 -8.16 11.33
CA ARG A 73 -5.33 -9.61 11.24
C ARG A 73 -6.15 -10.03 10.02
N ARG A 74 -7.21 -9.28 9.71
CA ARG A 74 -8.00 -9.54 8.50
C ARG A 74 -7.17 -9.33 7.25
N MET A 75 -6.35 -8.29 7.22
CA MET A 75 -5.47 -7.99 6.08
C MET A 75 -4.42 -9.08 5.90
N GLU A 76 -3.86 -9.59 6.99
CA GLU A 76 -2.91 -10.70 6.93
C GLU A 76 -3.53 -11.99 6.41
N GLY A 77 -4.83 -12.17 6.61
CA GLY A 77 -5.56 -13.31 6.03
C GLY A 77 -5.97 -13.11 4.57
N LEU A 78 -6.12 -11.86 4.14
CA LEU A 78 -6.56 -11.50 2.80
C LEU A 78 -5.40 -11.28 1.84
N PHE A 79 -4.31 -10.71 2.34
CA PHE A 79 -3.14 -10.37 1.54
C PHE A 79 -1.92 -11.15 2.04
N ARG A 80 -1.00 -11.41 1.13
CA ARG A 80 0.29 -11.98 1.51
C ARG A 80 1.21 -10.84 1.97
N VAL A 81 1.76 -10.96 3.17
CA VAL A 81 2.76 -10.02 3.67
C VAL A 81 4.12 -10.49 3.17
N ILE A 82 4.81 -9.64 2.42
CA ILE A 82 6.13 -9.98 1.88
C ILE A 82 7.24 -9.39 2.73
N GLU A 83 8.39 -10.05 2.74
CA GLU A 83 9.58 -9.50 3.36
C GLU A 83 10.23 -8.48 2.42
N GLN A 84 10.88 -7.48 2.98
CA GLN A 84 11.61 -6.50 2.20
C GLN A 84 12.86 -7.16 1.60
N PRO A 85 13.03 -7.14 0.26
CA PRO A 85 14.24 -7.67 -0.37
C PRO A 85 15.49 -6.93 0.09
N ALA A 86 16.63 -7.64 0.13
CA ALA A 86 17.88 -7.08 0.63
C ALA A 86 18.35 -5.84 -0.14
N GLU A 87 18.06 -5.76 -1.44
CA GLU A 87 18.51 -4.66 -2.29
C GLU A 87 17.54 -3.46 -2.31
N THR A 88 16.47 -3.49 -1.51
CA THR A 88 15.45 -2.45 -1.52
C THR A 88 16.01 -1.08 -1.18
N PHE A 89 16.86 -0.98 -0.16
CA PHE A 89 17.42 0.31 0.22
C PHE A 89 18.27 0.91 -0.90
N ARG A 90 19.09 0.10 -1.57
CA ARG A 90 19.92 0.56 -2.69
C ARG A 90 19.05 1.07 -3.83
N ARG A 91 18.00 0.34 -4.17
CA ARG A 91 17.04 0.75 -5.20
C ARG A 91 16.35 2.05 -4.84
N TRP A 92 15.87 2.15 -3.61
CA TRP A 92 15.26 3.36 -3.10
C TRP A 92 16.17 4.56 -3.21
N ARG A 93 17.43 4.40 -2.81
CA ARG A 93 18.41 5.47 -2.90
C ARG A 93 18.62 5.93 -4.33
N GLN A 94 18.69 5.02 -5.29
CA GLN A 94 18.77 5.35 -6.70
C GLN A 94 17.56 6.15 -7.17
N ILE A 95 16.38 5.75 -6.75
CA ILE A 95 15.12 6.42 -7.11
C ILE A 95 15.11 7.85 -6.59
N VAL A 96 15.43 8.05 -5.31
CA VAL A 96 15.35 9.39 -4.71
C VAL A 96 16.40 10.33 -5.30
N GLU A 97 17.56 9.82 -5.66
CA GLU A 97 18.59 10.62 -6.33
C GLU A 97 18.18 10.98 -7.75
N THR A 98 17.69 10.01 -8.51
CA THR A 98 17.33 10.20 -9.93
C THR A 98 16.13 11.14 -10.10
N HIS A 99 15.16 11.02 -9.23
CA HIS A 99 13.87 11.73 -9.38
C HIS A 99 13.71 12.93 -8.45
N ALA A 100 14.76 13.31 -7.73
CA ALA A 100 14.73 14.42 -6.78
C ALA A 100 13.52 14.34 -5.82
N VAL A 101 13.31 13.17 -5.24
CA VAL A 101 12.17 12.89 -4.38
C VAL A 101 12.26 13.71 -3.10
N ARG A 102 11.12 14.23 -2.65
CA ARG A 102 11.05 15.10 -1.46
C ARG A 102 9.91 14.70 -0.54
N GLY A 103 10.14 14.88 0.76
CA GLY A 103 9.11 14.73 1.77
C GLY A 103 8.48 13.34 1.77
N ARG A 104 7.17 13.31 1.85
CA ARG A 104 6.41 12.05 1.93
C ARG A 104 6.53 11.17 0.70
N GLN A 105 6.93 11.73 -0.43
CA GLN A 105 7.19 10.95 -1.64
C GLN A 105 8.31 9.92 -1.43
N ALA A 106 9.14 10.11 -0.41
CA ALA A 106 10.16 9.12 -0.05
C ALA A 106 9.57 7.74 0.26
N PHE A 107 8.38 7.70 0.83
CA PHE A 107 7.71 6.43 1.16
C PHE A 107 7.09 5.77 -0.08
N ASP A 108 6.58 6.56 -1.02
CA ASP A 108 6.12 6.04 -2.30
C ASP A 108 7.29 5.47 -3.10
N ALA A 109 8.42 6.16 -3.08
CA ALA A 109 9.66 5.65 -3.69
C ALA A 109 10.12 4.33 -3.05
N HIS A 110 9.95 4.20 -1.73
CA HIS A 110 10.27 2.96 -1.03
C HIS A 110 9.37 1.82 -1.47
N LEU A 111 8.06 2.06 -1.58
CA LEU A 111 7.13 1.04 -2.05
C LEU A 111 7.44 0.64 -3.49
N ALA A 112 7.80 1.60 -4.34
CA ALA A 112 8.24 1.31 -5.70
C ALA A 112 9.48 0.44 -5.71
N ALA A 113 10.45 0.71 -4.83
CA ALA A 113 11.66 -0.10 -4.70
C ALA A 113 11.35 -1.53 -4.26
N VAL A 114 10.48 -1.69 -3.25
CA VAL A 114 10.02 -3.02 -2.79
C VAL A 114 9.39 -3.78 -3.95
N THR A 115 8.51 -3.12 -4.69
CA THR A 115 7.80 -3.73 -5.82
C THR A 115 8.77 -4.20 -6.89
N THR A 116 9.72 -3.36 -7.26
CA THR A 116 10.72 -3.68 -8.28
C THR A 116 11.62 -4.84 -7.83
N GLU A 117 12.16 -4.76 -6.61
CA GLU A 117 13.11 -5.76 -6.12
C GLU A 117 12.44 -7.10 -5.79
N SER A 118 11.13 -7.08 -5.54
CA SER A 118 10.35 -8.30 -5.36
C SER A 118 9.92 -8.93 -6.69
N GLY A 119 10.19 -8.28 -7.82
CA GLY A 119 9.82 -8.78 -9.14
C GLY A 119 8.32 -8.75 -9.42
N LEU A 120 7.56 -7.94 -8.69
CA LEU A 120 6.09 -7.94 -8.80
C LEU A 120 5.58 -7.06 -9.94
N GLY A 121 6.21 -5.93 -10.17
CA GLY A 121 5.97 -5.07 -11.33
C GLY A 121 4.70 -4.25 -11.32
N ARG A 122 3.77 -4.46 -10.37
CA ARG A 122 2.49 -3.74 -10.33
C ARG A 122 2.13 -3.29 -8.93
N ILE A 123 1.52 -2.11 -8.86
CA ILE A 123 0.98 -1.55 -7.62
C ILE A 123 -0.47 -1.17 -7.87
N ILE A 124 -1.36 -1.53 -6.93
CA ILE A 124 -2.74 -1.06 -6.94
C ILE A 124 -2.81 0.16 -6.03
N THR A 125 -3.23 1.29 -6.56
CA THR A 125 -3.26 2.53 -5.82
C THR A 125 -4.32 3.49 -6.38
N PHE A 126 -4.83 4.39 -5.55
CA PHE A 126 -5.63 5.51 -6.00
C PHE A 126 -4.76 6.68 -6.48
N ASN A 127 -3.46 6.67 -6.17
CA ASN A 127 -2.53 7.76 -6.49
C ASN A 127 -1.53 7.31 -7.56
N VAL A 128 -2.06 6.91 -8.72
CA VAL A 128 -1.25 6.39 -9.84
C VAL A 128 -0.11 7.35 -10.22
N ASP A 129 -0.40 8.65 -10.23
CA ASP A 129 0.59 9.66 -10.64
C ASP A 129 1.81 9.70 -9.71
N ASP A 130 1.64 9.34 -8.44
CA ASP A 130 2.75 9.33 -7.48
C ASP A 130 3.78 8.24 -7.77
N PHE A 131 3.41 7.24 -8.58
CA PHE A 131 4.26 6.08 -8.87
C PHE A 131 4.74 6.00 -10.32
N ARG A 132 4.14 6.76 -11.24
CA ARG A 132 4.42 6.63 -12.68
C ARG A 132 5.88 6.76 -13.04
N ARG A 133 6.59 7.67 -12.38
CA ARG A 133 8.00 7.92 -12.69
C ARG A 133 8.94 6.86 -12.11
N TYR A 134 8.46 5.99 -11.21
CA TYR A 134 9.30 5.01 -10.54
C TYR A 134 9.13 3.60 -11.10
N THR A 135 7.89 3.23 -11.43
CA THR A 135 7.55 1.87 -11.82
C THR A 135 6.22 1.87 -12.57
N ALA A 136 5.86 0.73 -13.14
CA ALA A 136 4.54 0.54 -13.75
C ALA A 136 3.48 0.47 -12.64
N ALA A 137 2.66 1.52 -12.51
CA ALA A 137 1.56 1.57 -11.56
C ALA A 137 0.25 1.29 -12.29
N HIS A 138 -0.57 0.42 -11.70
CA HIS A 138 -1.88 0.07 -12.26
C HIS A 138 -2.95 0.23 -11.19
N LYS A 139 -4.09 0.63 -11.65
CA LYS A 139 -5.23 0.86 -10.79
C LYS A 139 -6.19 -0.31 -10.87
#